data_73f266094a0d79f69741e620c7582d0e
#
_entry.id   73f266094a0d79f69741e620c7582d0e
#
_cell.length_a   1.000
_cell.length_b   1.000
_cell.length_c   1.000
_cell.angle_alpha   90.00
_cell.angle_beta   90.00
_cell.angle_gamma   90.00
#
_symmetry.space_group_name_H-M   'P 1'
#
loop_
_entity.id
_entity.type
_entity.pdbx_description
1 polymer ?
#
loop_
_entity_poly.entity_id
_entity_poly.type
_entity_poly.pdbx_seq_one_letter_code
_entity_poly.pdbx_strand_id
1 'polypeptide(L)'
;MIIRDENYFTDKYELTRTHSEVLEAVKVVKPGKTLDLGCGNGRNSLYLAANGYDVDAWDKNAMSIANVERIKSIENLDNLHTRVVDLNNLTFDRQYDFILSTVVLMFLEAKTIPGLIANMQRCTKPGGYNLIVAAMDTADYPCTVGFPFAFKEGELRRYYEGWERVKYNEDVGELHRTDANGNRIKLRFATMLA
;
A
#
# COMPACT_ATOMS: atom_id res chain seq x y z
N MET A 1 16.68 -17.53 -10.52
CA MET A 1 15.60 -16.51 -10.44
C MET A 1 16.20 -15.20 -10.97
N ILE A 2 15.61 -14.62 -12.01
CA ILE A 2 16.06 -13.33 -12.53
C ILE A 2 15.43 -12.27 -11.62
N ILE A 3 16.23 -11.61 -10.80
CA ILE A 3 15.77 -10.49 -9.96
C ILE A 3 15.42 -9.34 -10.92
N ARG A 4 14.19 -8.88 -10.87
CA ARG A 4 13.73 -7.72 -11.63
C ARG A 4 13.90 -6.47 -10.80
N ASP A 5 14.52 -5.45 -11.38
CA ASP A 5 14.73 -4.18 -10.70
C ASP A 5 13.43 -3.38 -10.54
N GLU A 6 13.52 -2.26 -9.86
CA GLU A 6 12.38 -1.40 -9.51
C GLU A 6 11.69 -0.73 -10.71
N ASN A 7 12.37 -0.66 -11.86
CA ASN A 7 11.86 -0.02 -13.07
C ASN A 7 11.29 -1.03 -14.08
N TYR A 8 11.62 -2.32 -13.93
CA TYR A 8 11.29 -3.35 -14.92
C TYR A 8 9.82 -3.32 -15.38
N PHE A 9 8.88 -3.27 -14.45
CA PHE A 9 7.45 -3.26 -14.79
C PHE A 9 6.98 -1.91 -15.31
N THR A 10 7.60 -0.83 -14.90
CA THR A 10 7.36 0.52 -15.45
C THR A 10 7.78 0.60 -16.89
N ASP A 11 8.98 0.16 -17.21
CA ASP A 11 9.56 0.25 -18.55
C ASP A 11 8.86 -0.70 -19.55
N LYS A 12 8.46 -1.87 -19.08
CA LYS A 12 7.87 -2.91 -19.94
C LYS A 12 6.36 -2.79 -20.11
N TYR A 13 5.65 -2.32 -19.07
CA TYR A 13 4.17 -2.32 -19.03
C TYR A 13 3.57 -0.94 -18.77
N GLU A 14 4.38 0.11 -18.79
CA GLU A 14 3.95 1.49 -18.56
C GLU A 14 3.23 1.69 -17.20
N LEU A 15 3.57 0.86 -16.20
CA LEU A 15 3.02 1.00 -14.86
C LEU A 15 3.67 2.17 -14.13
N THR A 16 2.94 2.73 -13.18
CA THR A 16 3.56 3.63 -12.20
C THR A 16 4.68 2.88 -11.47
N ARG A 17 5.80 3.55 -11.22
CA ARG A 17 6.95 2.97 -10.50
C ARG A 17 6.54 2.38 -9.16
N THR A 18 7.21 1.32 -8.74
CA THR A 18 7.08 0.74 -7.39
C THR A 18 7.24 1.84 -6.35
N HIS A 19 6.38 1.85 -5.34
CA HIS A 19 6.37 2.90 -4.32
C HIS A 19 7.68 2.92 -3.55
N SER A 20 8.28 4.11 -3.37
CA SER A 20 9.57 4.27 -2.69
C SER A 20 9.60 3.62 -1.30
N GLU A 21 8.51 3.72 -0.55
CA GLU A 21 8.42 3.09 0.78
C GLU A 21 8.40 1.56 0.73
N VAL A 22 7.92 0.96 -0.36
CA VAL A 22 8.04 -0.48 -0.58
C VAL A 22 9.49 -0.85 -0.86
N LEU A 23 10.20 -0.05 -1.69
CA LEU A 23 11.63 -0.25 -1.97
C LEU A 23 12.49 -0.12 -0.70
N GLU A 24 12.13 0.77 0.21
CA GLU A 24 12.80 0.87 1.52
C GLU A 24 12.43 -0.31 2.44
N ALA A 25 11.15 -0.70 2.48
CA ALA A 25 10.70 -1.81 3.32
C ALA A 25 11.39 -3.14 2.98
N VAL A 26 11.59 -3.46 1.69
CA VAL A 26 12.24 -4.73 1.28
C VAL A 26 13.72 -4.84 1.68
N LYS A 27 14.33 -3.76 2.15
CA LYS A 27 15.70 -3.81 2.71
C LYS A 27 15.74 -4.51 4.07
N VAL A 28 14.61 -4.52 4.79
CA VAL A 28 14.47 -5.13 6.14
C VAL A 28 13.47 -6.28 6.17
N VAL A 29 12.40 -6.20 5.37
CA VAL A 29 11.37 -7.23 5.27
C VAL A 29 11.83 -8.30 4.28
N LYS A 30 12.03 -9.52 4.76
CA LYS A 30 12.44 -10.66 3.91
C LYS A 30 11.24 -11.21 3.12
N PRO A 31 11.49 -11.87 1.97
CA PRO A 31 10.45 -12.58 1.25
C PRO A 31 9.66 -13.54 2.13
N GLY A 32 8.34 -13.45 2.06
CA GLY A 32 7.39 -14.23 2.83
C GLY A 32 5.98 -14.02 2.30
N LYS A 33 4.99 -14.51 3.05
CA LYS A 33 3.57 -14.32 2.71
C LYS A 33 3.18 -12.86 2.87
N THR A 34 2.76 -12.24 1.78
CA THR A 34 2.53 -10.79 1.70
C THR A 34 1.10 -10.49 1.26
N LEU A 35 0.50 -9.44 1.81
CA LEU A 35 -0.81 -8.94 1.40
C LEU A 35 -0.69 -7.47 0.98
N ASP A 36 -1.06 -7.17 -0.26
CA ASP A 36 -1.14 -5.82 -0.82
C ASP A 36 -2.61 -5.38 -0.89
N LEU A 37 -3.02 -4.52 0.05
CA LEU A 37 -4.37 -3.99 0.17
C LEU A 37 -4.53 -2.74 -0.70
N GLY A 38 -5.36 -2.85 -1.74
CA GLY A 38 -5.54 -1.79 -2.74
C GLY A 38 -4.40 -1.77 -3.75
N CYS A 39 -4.07 -2.92 -4.33
CA CYS A 39 -2.91 -3.09 -5.20
C CYS A 39 -2.97 -2.29 -6.51
N GLY A 40 -4.16 -1.79 -6.91
CA GLY A 40 -4.37 -1.11 -8.19
C GLY A 40 -3.88 -1.96 -9.36
N ASN A 41 -3.12 -1.36 -10.28
CA ASN A 41 -2.51 -2.06 -11.42
C ASN A 41 -1.27 -2.90 -11.05
N GLY A 42 -1.01 -3.13 -9.76
CA GLY A 42 -0.04 -4.10 -9.28
C GLY A 42 1.41 -3.62 -9.22
N ARG A 43 1.68 -2.30 -9.25
CA ARG A 43 3.07 -1.78 -9.23
C ARG A 43 3.93 -2.36 -8.10
N ASN A 44 3.37 -2.53 -6.91
CA ASN A 44 4.07 -3.12 -5.76
C ASN A 44 3.99 -4.65 -5.79
N SER A 45 2.80 -5.20 -6.02
CA SER A 45 2.57 -6.64 -6.00
C SER A 45 3.42 -7.40 -7.03
N LEU A 46 3.53 -6.89 -8.26
CA LEU A 46 4.34 -7.48 -9.33
C LEU A 46 5.83 -7.44 -8.99
N TYR A 47 6.30 -6.30 -8.48
CA TYR A 47 7.68 -6.16 -8.02
C TYR A 47 8.00 -7.14 -6.89
N LEU A 48 7.17 -7.20 -5.86
CA LEU A 48 7.35 -8.10 -4.73
C LEU A 48 7.35 -9.57 -5.17
N ALA A 49 6.36 -9.98 -5.98
CA ALA A 49 6.29 -11.35 -6.49
C ALA A 49 7.52 -11.73 -7.33
N ALA A 50 7.97 -10.83 -8.21
CA ALA A 50 9.19 -11.04 -9.01
C ALA A 50 10.46 -11.13 -8.16
N ASN A 51 10.45 -10.62 -6.94
CA ASN A 51 11.54 -10.69 -5.98
C ASN A 51 11.33 -11.75 -4.88
N GLY A 52 10.44 -12.72 -5.12
CA GLY A 52 10.32 -13.94 -4.33
C GLY A 52 9.32 -13.89 -3.17
N TYR A 53 8.53 -12.81 -3.03
CA TYR A 53 7.43 -12.77 -2.08
C TYR A 53 6.24 -13.58 -2.61
N ASP A 54 5.50 -14.24 -1.72
CA ASP A 54 4.23 -14.91 -2.04
C ASP A 54 3.10 -13.92 -1.77
N VAL A 55 2.55 -13.30 -2.83
CA VAL A 55 1.74 -12.09 -2.74
C VAL A 55 0.27 -12.37 -3.00
N ASP A 56 -0.59 -12.02 -2.04
CA ASP A 56 -2.01 -11.82 -2.23
C ASP A 56 -2.25 -10.32 -2.57
N ALA A 57 -2.74 -10.02 -3.77
CA ALA A 57 -2.96 -8.66 -4.29
C ALA A 57 -4.46 -8.39 -4.46
N TRP A 58 -5.02 -7.48 -3.65
CA TRP A 58 -6.45 -7.23 -3.62
C TRP A 58 -6.80 -5.79 -3.97
N ASP A 59 -7.79 -5.62 -4.85
CA ASP A 59 -8.33 -4.31 -5.22
C ASP A 59 -9.81 -4.44 -5.60
N LYS A 60 -10.59 -3.35 -5.43
CA LYS A 60 -12.00 -3.33 -5.85
C LYS A 60 -12.18 -3.19 -7.36
N ASN A 61 -11.17 -2.68 -8.06
CA ASN A 61 -11.24 -2.43 -9.51
C ASN A 61 -10.93 -3.71 -10.29
N ALA A 62 -11.95 -4.34 -10.83
CA ALA A 62 -11.83 -5.57 -11.61
C ALA A 62 -10.94 -5.42 -12.85
N MET A 63 -10.90 -4.23 -13.48
CA MET A 63 -10.03 -3.98 -14.65
C MET A 63 -8.56 -3.94 -14.23
N SER A 64 -8.25 -3.32 -13.10
CA SER A 64 -6.90 -3.32 -12.54
C SER A 64 -6.45 -4.75 -12.20
N ILE A 65 -7.31 -5.53 -11.56
CA ILE A 65 -7.03 -6.95 -11.25
C ILE A 65 -6.82 -7.77 -12.54
N ALA A 66 -7.64 -7.59 -13.56
CA ALA A 66 -7.47 -8.26 -14.85
C ALA A 66 -6.12 -7.91 -15.51
N ASN A 67 -5.68 -6.64 -15.41
CA ASN A 67 -4.36 -6.23 -15.90
C ASN A 67 -3.22 -6.89 -15.12
N VAL A 68 -3.33 -6.98 -13.79
CA VAL A 68 -2.33 -7.70 -12.95
C VAL A 68 -2.25 -9.18 -13.35
N GLU A 69 -3.40 -9.86 -13.55
CA GLU A 69 -3.44 -11.26 -13.98
C GLU A 69 -2.82 -11.46 -15.37
N ARG A 70 -3.06 -10.53 -16.30
CA ARG A 70 -2.42 -10.56 -17.63
C ARG A 70 -0.90 -10.48 -17.52
N ILE A 71 -0.38 -9.53 -16.74
CA ILE A 71 1.07 -9.36 -16.55
C ILE A 71 1.66 -10.56 -15.81
N LYS A 72 1.01 -11.03 -14.73
CA LYS A 72 1.38 -12.23 -13.98
C LYS A 72 1.58 -13.43 -14.92
N SER A 73 0.63 -13.65 -15.83
CA SER A 73 0.68 -14.77 -16.77
C SER A 73 1.86 -14.64 -17.75
N ILE A 74 2.11 -13.43 -18.28
CA ILE A 74 3.25 -13.17 -19.17
C ILE A 74 4.59 -13.39 -18.47
N GLU A 75 4.67 -13.00 -17.19
CA GLU A 75 5.88 -13.04 -16.37
C GLU A 75 6.09 -14.37 -15.64
N ASN A 76 5.11 -15.29 -15.71
CA ASN A 76 5.10 -16.59 -15.02
C ASN A 76 5.29 -16.40 -13.48
N LEU A 77 4.50 -15.51 -12.87
CA LEU A 77 4.55 -15.22 -11.44
C LEU A 77 3.52 -16.09 -10.69
N ASP A 78 3.80 -17.37 -10.52
CA ASP A 78 2.88 -18.32 -9.84
C ASP A 78 2.65 -18.00 -8.36
N ASN A 79 3.55 -17.22 -7.76
CA ASN A 79 3.51 -16.73 -6.38
C ASN A 79 2.73 -15.41 -6.22
N LEU A 80 1.98 -14.97 -7.22
CA LEU A 80 1.08 -13.82 -7.15
C LEU A 80 -0.36 -14.28 -7.28
N HIS A 81 -1.20 -13.93 -6.31
CA HIS A 81 -2.61 -14.30 -6.24
C HIS A 81 -3.46 -13.05 -6.16
N THR A 82 -4.40 -12.88 -7.07
CA THR A 82 -5.23 -11.67 -7.13
C THR A 82 -6.66 -11.92 -6.68
N ARG A 83 -7.31 -10.87 -6.19
CA ARG A 83 -8.72 -10.94 -5.82
C ARG A 83 -9.39 -9.58 -5.98
N VAL A 84 -10.61 -9.56 -6.53
CA VAL A 84 -11.48 -8.38 -6.53
C VAL A 84 -12.16 -8.29 -5.16
N VAL A 85 -11.87 -7.23 -4.39
CA VAL A 85 -12.36 -7.05 -3.01
C VAL A 85 -12.60 -5.59 -2.72
N ASP A 86 -13.76 -5.27 -2.14
CA ASP A 86 -14.01 -3.96 -1.54
C ASP A 86 -13.50 -3.94 -0.09
N LEU A 87 -12.46 -3.15 0.16
CA LEU A 87 -11.84 -3.02 1.47
C LEU A 87 -12.77 -2.40 2.53
N ASN A 88 -13.83 -1.69 2.13
CA ASN A 88 -14.83 -1.17 3.07
C ASN A 88 -15.66 -2.28 3.75
N ASN A 89 -15.72 -3.45 3.14
CA ASN A 89 -16.50 -4.59 3.61
C ASN A 89 -15.63 -5.83 3.88
N LEU A 90 -14.31 -5.63 4.02
CA LEU A 90 -13.36 -6.72 4.13
C LEU A 90 -13.09 -7.10 5.58
N THR A 91 -13.12 -8.42 5.84
CA THR A 91 -12.49 -9.06 6.99
C THR A 91 -11.69 -10.26 6.49
N PHE A 92 -10.49 -10.44 6.99
CA PHE A 92 -9.62 -11.57 6.66
C PHE A 92 -8.97 -12.11 7.93
N ASP A 93 -8.57 -13.40 7.89
CA ASP A 93 -8.05 -14.15 9.04
C ASP A 93 -6.71 -14.84 8.77
N ARG A 94 -6.28 -14.84 7.50
CA ARG A 94 -4.99 -15.43 7.09
C ARG A 94 -3.83 -14.65 7.67
N GLN A 95 -2.78 -15.35 8.08
CA GLN A 95 -1.57 -14.76 8.66
C GLN A 95 -0.54 -14.42 7.58
N TYR A 96 0.07 -13.24 7.70
CA TYR A 96 1.04 -12.71 6.76
C TYR A 96 2.34 -12.30 7.46
N ASP A 97 3.44 -12.38 6.74
CA ASP A 97 4.75 -11.86 7.16
C ASP A 97 4.84 -10.35 6.86
N PHE A 98 4.12 -9.89 5.84
CA PHE A 98 4.08 -8.50 5.43
C PHE A 98 2.69 -8.09 4.93
N ILE A 99 2.12 -7.03 5.48
CA ILE A 99 0.88 -6.44 4.97
C ILE A 99 1.16 -4.99 4.61
N LEU A 100 0.82 -4.59 3.38
CA LEU A 100 1.01 -3.22 2.93
C LEU A 100 -0.28 -2.60 2.40
N SER A 101 -0.38 -1.28 2.57
CA SER A 101 -1.42 -0.43 1.99
C SER A 101 -0.82 0.94 1.69
N THR A 102 -0.53 1.19 0.41
CA THR A 102 0.14 2.42 -0.02
C THR A 102 -0.79 3.30 -0.84
N VAL A 103 -1.10 4.49 -0.32
CA VAL A 103 -1.95 5.50 -0.98
C VAL A 103 -3.37 4.97 -1.27
N VAL A 104 -3.95 4.25 -0.32
CA VAL A 104 -5.28 3.60 -0.45
C VAL A 104 -6.27 4.06 0.61
N LEU A 105 -5.86 4.13 1.89
CA LEU A 105 -6.78 4.34 3.01
C LEU A 105 -7.60 5.62 2.88
N MET A 106 -7.07 6.66 2.23
CA MET A 106 -7.79 7.90 1.99
C MET A 106 -9.03 7.75 1.08
N PHE A 107 -9.14 6.67 0.33
CA PHE A 107 -10.29 6.39 -0.53
C PHE A 107 -11.37 5.52 0.14
N LEU A 108 -11.13 5.08 1.37
CA LEU A 108 -12.06 4.26 2.14
C LEU A 108 -12.97 5.13 3.03
N GLU A 109 -14.11 4.59 3.42
CA GLU A 109 -14.97 5.23 4.39
C GLU A 109 -14.26 5.34 5.75
N ALA A 110 -14.33 6.51 6.39
CA ALA A 110 -13.64 6.77 7.66
C ALA A 110 -13.97 5.73 8.76
N LYS A 111 -15.23 5.25 8.80
CA LYS A 111 -15.66 4.22 9.76
C LYS A 111 -14.96 2.87 9.58
N THR A 112 -14.44 2.58 8.38
CA THR A 112 -13.75 1.31 8.06
C THR A 112 -12.32 1.28 8.63
N ILE A 113 -11.67 2.42 8.73
CA ILE A 113 -10.23 2.52 9.02
C ILE A 113 -9.82 1.83 10.32
N PRO A 114 -10.47 2.08 11.48
CA PRO A 114 -10.06 1.44 12.73
C PRO A 114 -10.12 -0.10 12.66
N GLY A 115 -11.20 -0.63 12.08
CA GLY A 115 -11.40 -2.07 11.92
C GLY A 115 -10.40 -2.71 10.96
N LEU A 116 -10.10 -2.04 9.85
CA LEU A 116 -9.12 -2.53 8.86
C LEU A 116 -7.70 -2.56 9.44
N ILE A 117 -7.27 -1.50 10.13
CA ILE A 117 -5.96 -1.46 10.81
C ILE A 117 -5.87 -2.55 11.88
N ALA A 118 -6.90 -2.71 12.73
CA ALA A 118 -6.95 -3.79 13.72
C ALA A 118 -6.89 -5.18 13.07
N ASN A 119 -7.51 -5.36 11.90
CA ASN A 119 -7.44 -6.60 11.13
C ASN A 119 -6.03 -6.84 10.57
N MET A 120 -5.38 -5.80 10.02
CA MET A 120 -3.98 -5.89 9.58
C MET A 120 -3.08 -6.34 10.74
N GLN A 121 -3.19 -5.70 11.90
CA GLN A 121 -2.39 -6.02 13.09
C GLN A 121 -2.61 -7.47 13.54
N ARG A 122 -3.87 -7.90 13.65
CA ARG A 122 -4.23 -9.27 14.08
C ARG A 122 -3.72 -10.33 13.12
N CYS A 123 -3.66 -10.02 11.83
CA CYS A 123 -3.25 -10.94 10.77
C CYS A 123 -1.76 -10.83 10.40
N THR A 124 -1.00 -10.04 11.12
CA THR A 124 0.45 -10.01 11.01
C THR A 124 1.07 -11.01 11.98
N LYS A 125 1.92 -11.89 11.46
CA LYS A 125 2.65 -12.87 12.28
C LYS A 125 3.58 -12.17 13.27
N PRO A 126 3.92 -12.80 14.40
CA PRO A 126 4.99 -12.30 15.26
C PRO A 126 6.28 -12.09 14.46
N GLY A 127 6.86 -10.88 14.55
CA GLY A 127 8.03 -10.48 13.76
C GLY A 127 7.74 -10.12 12.29
N GLY A 128 6.46 -10.08 11.91
CA GLY A 128 6.02 -9.56 10.61
C GLY A 128 5.84 -8.05 10.63
N TYR A 129 5.51 -7.46 9.48
CA TYR A 129 5.50 -6.01 9.30
C TYR A 129 4.19 -5.50 8.68
N ASN A 130 3.82 -4.27 9.05
CA ASN A 130 2.81 -3.48 8.35
C ASN A 130 3.45 -2.23 7.73
N LEU A 131 3.19 -1.98 6.45
CA LEU A 131 3.53 -0.74 5.76
C LEU A 131 2.26 0.02 5.41
N ILE A 132 2.11 1.23 5.92
CA ILE A 132 1.00 2.11 5.58
C ILE A 132 1.54 3.44 5.08
N VAL A 133 1.02 3.91 3.94
CA VAL A 133 1.24 5.28 3.44
C VAL A 133 -0.12 5.85 3.07
N ALA A 134 -0.54 6.94 3.71
CA ALA A 134 -1.82 7.57 3.42
C ALA A 134 -1.80 9.08 3.65
N ALA A 135 -2.65 9.80 2.92
CA ALA A 135 -2.78 11.23 3.04
C ALA A 135 -3.28 11.65 4.42
N MET A 136 -2.87 12.83 4.83
CA MET A 136 -3.26 13.46 6.08
C MET A 136 -4.05 14.75 5.81
N ASP A 137 -4.78 15.18 6.84
CA ASP A 137 -5.41 16.49 6.92
C ASP A 137 -4.86 17.20 8.16
N THR A 138 -3.97 18.15 7.94
CA THR A 138 -3.24 18.88 8.98
C THR A 138 -3.44 20.38 8.87
N ALA A 139 -3.17 21.12 9.94
CA ALA A 139 -3.39 22.57 9.96
C ALA A 139 -2.51 23.32 8.95
N ASP A 140 -1.27 22.86 8.72
CA ASP A 140 -0.33 23.45 7.77
C ASP A 140 -0.55 23.00 6.31
N TYR A 141 -1.12 21.81 6.10
CA TYR A 141 -1.50 21.24 4.80
C TYR A 141 -2.91 20.66 4.85
N PRO A 142 -3.95 21.52 4.84
CA PRO A 142 -5.34 21.07 4.86
C PRO A 142 -5.67 20.22 3.63
N CYS A 143 -6.38 19.10 3.83
CA CYS A 143 -6.82 18.23 2.75
C CYS A 143 -8.06 18.82 2.06
N THR A 144 -7.85 19.47 0.92
CA THR A 144 -8.93 20.10 0.13
C THR A 144 -9.44 19.24 -1.02
N VAL A 145 -8.91 18.03 -1.18
CA VAL A 145 -9.23 17.16 -2.35
C VAL A 145 -10.45 16.26 -2.16
N GLY A 146 -11.17 16.36 -1.03
CA GLY A 146 -12.40 15.62 -0.80
C GLY A 146 -12.23 14.12 -0.60
N PHE A 147 -11.11 13.67 -0.03
CA PHE A 147 -10.96 12.28 0.38
C PHE A 147 -11.97 11.93 1.47
N PRO A 148 -12.62 10.74 1.41
CA PRO A 148 -13.50 10.28 2.49
C PRO A 148 -12.82 10.16 3.85
N PHE A 149 -11.50 9.93 3.84
CA PHE A 149 -10.67 9.83 5.04
C PHE A 149 -9.30 10.50 4.81
N ALA A 150 -8.76 11.10 5.85
CA ALA A 150 -7.37 11.54 5.92
C ALA A 150 -6.94 11.52 7.39
N PHE A 151 -5.76 10.96 7.66
CA PHE A 151 -5.22 10.90 9.01
C PHE A 151 -5.01 12.28 9.61
N LYS A 152 -5.29 12.41 10.90
CA LYS A 152 -4.87 13.56 11.69
C LYS A 152 -3.44 13.36 12.21
N GLU A 153 -2.81 14.46 12.62
CA GLU A 153 -1.46 14.44 13.20
C GLU A 153 -1.34 13.39 14.32
N GLY A 154 -0.33 12.52 14.24
CA GLY A 154 -0.07 11.44 15.17
C GLY A 154 -1.11 10.32 15.21
N GLU A 155 -2.17 10.36 14.40
CA GLU A 155 -3.26 9.38 14.46
C GLU A 155 -2.77 7.98 14.08
N LEU A 156 -2.06 7.83 12.97
CA LEU A 156 -1.53 6.53 12.56
C LEU A 156 -0.57 5.95 13.60
N ARG A 157 0.26 6.80 14.22
CA ARG A 157 1.17 6.39 15.30
C ARG A 157 0.42 5.82 16.50
N ARG A 158 -0.74 6.38 16.87
CA ARG A 158 -1.57 5.88 17.97
C ARG A 158 -2.13 4.48 17.70
N TYR A 159 -2.52 4.17 16.45
CA TYR A 159 -2.95 2.82 16.09
C TYR A 159 -1.86 1.76 16.33
N TYR A 160 -0.59 2.13 16.20
CA TYR A 160 0.56 1.24 16.37
C TYR A 160 1.30 1.48 17.70
N GLU A 161 0.58 1.94 18.72
CA GLU A 161 1.12 2.01 20.08
C GLU A 161 1.44 0.59 20.59
N GLY A 162 2.67 0.40 21.11
CA GLY A 162 3.16 -0.92 21.53
C GLY A 162 3.81 -1.75 20.41
N TRP A 163 3.77 -1.32 19.15
CA TRP A 163 4.52 -1.95 18.06
C TRP A 163 5.93 -1.37 17.97
N GLU A 164 6.90 -2.21 17.58
CA GLU A 164 8.22 -1.74 17.20
C GLU A 164 8.14 -1.04 15.84
N ARG A 165 8.46 0.25 15.81
CA ARG A 165 8.41 1.05 14.58
C ARG A 165 9.80 1.15 13.97
N VAL A 166 9.96 0.56 12.78
CA VAL A 166 11.18 0.69 11.98
C VAL A 166 11.26 2.10 11.36
N LYS A 167 10.11 2.61 10.90
CA LYS A 167 10.00 3.95 10.32
C LYS A 167 8.65 4.58 10.65
N TYR A 168 8.68 5.87 10.98
CA TYR A 168 7.49 6.71 11.04
C TYR A 168 7.85 8.13 10.66
N ASN A 169 7.06 8.73 9.76
CA ASN A 169 7.08 10.17 9.50
C ASN A 169 5.71 10.67 9.02
N GLU A 170 5.56 12.00 8.99
CA GLU A 170 4.40 12.72 8.47
C GLU A 170 4.90 13.80 7.49
N ASP A 171 5.69 13.38 6.51
CA ASP A 171 6.37 14.28 5.60
C ASP A 171 5.43 14.85 4.53
N VAL A 172 5.78 16.03 4.01
CA VAL A 172 5.06 16.65 2.90
C VAL A 172 5.37 15.89 1.60
N GLY A 173 4.33 15.54 0.89
CA GLY A 173 4.39 14.92 -0.43
C GLY A 173 3.46 15.63 -1.41
N GLU A 174 3.46 15.16 -2.65
CA GLU A 174 2.66 15.72 -3.73
C GLU A 174 1.71 14.68 -4.32
N LEU A 175 0.46 15.08 -4.53
CA LEU A 175 -0.48 14.28 -5.30
C LEU A 175 -0.18 14.38 -6.79
N HIS A 176 -0.63 13.39 -7.57
CA HIS A 176 -0.65 13.50 -9.04
C HIS A 176 -1.75 14.46 -9.56
N ARG A 177 -2.56 15.02 -8.66
CA ARG A 177 -3.57 16.04 -8.96
C ARG A 177 -2.97 17.42 -8.85
N THR A 178 -3.50 18.35 -9.67
CA THR A 178 -3.15 19.76 -9.65
C THR A 178 -4.29 20.59 -9.10
N ASP A 179 -3.95 21.77 -8.52
CA ASP A 179 -4.88 22.81 -8.13
C ASP A 179 -5.38 23.61 -9.35
N ALA A 180 -6.20 24.61 -9.12
CA ALA A 180 -6.72 25.50 -10.16
C ALA A 180 -5.64 26.30 -10.92
N ASN A 181 -4.44 26.43 -10.35
CA ASN A 181 -3.30 27.14 -10.93
C ASN A 181 -2.34 26.18 -11.67
N GLY A 182 -2.64 24.88 -11.71
CA GLY A 182 -1.79 23.86 -12.34
C GLY A 182 -0.65 23.35 -11.46
N ASN A 183 -0.55 23.77 -10.20
CA ASN A 183 0.46 23.28 -9.27
C ASN A 183 0.05 21.96 -8.66
N ARG A 184 0.99 21.03 -8.43
CA ARG A 184 0.69 19.80 -7.71
C ARG A 184 0.22 20.10 -6.29
N ILE A 185 -0.86 19.44 -5.90
CA ILE A 185 -1.42 19.58 -4.55
C ILE A 185 -0.48 18.93 -3.54
N LYS A 186 -0.04 19.70 -2.56
CA LYS A 186 0.80 19.22 -1.45
C LYS A 186 -0.04 18.87 -0.25
N LEU A 187 0.23 17.70 0.31
CA LEU A 187 -0.36 17.21 1.58
C LEU A 187 0.75 16.58 2.42
N ARG A 188 0.50 16.43 3.72
CA ARG A 188 1.30 15.50 4.51
C ARG A 188 0.83 14.07 4.25
N PHE A 189 1.76 13.15 4.37
CA PHE A 189 1.49 11.70 4.29
C PHE A 189 2.03 11.03 5.55
N ALA A 190 1.13 10.34 6.25
CA ALA A 190 1.55 9.44 7.32
C ALA A 190 2.17 8.19 6.70
N THR A 191 3.42 7.93 7.03
CA THR A 191 4.19 6.76 6.59
C THR A 191 4.60 5.95 7.82
N MET A 192 4.25 4.67 7.84
CA MET A 192 4.56 3.75 8.92
C MET A 192 5.08 2.44 8.36
N LEU A 193 6.23 1.98 8.86
CA LEU A 193 6.67 0.59 8.82
C LEU A 193 6.87 0.12 10.27
N ALA A 194 6.04 -0.81 10.72
CA ALA A 194 6.05 -1.32 12.09
C ALA A 194 5.85 -2.84 12.12
#